data_307e6b2bd71b6e8b9ffc556eb0ed525c
#
_entry.id   307e6b2bd71b6e8b9ffc556eb0ed525c
#
_cell.length_a   1.000
_cell.length_b   1.000
_cell.length_c   1.000
_cell.angle_alpha   90.00
_cell.angle_beta   90.00
_cell.angle_gamma   90.00
#
_symmetry.space_group_name_H-M   'P 1'
#
loop_
_entity.id
_entity.type
_entity.pdbx_description
1 polymer ?
#
loop_
_entity_poly.entity_id
_entity_poly.type
_entity_poly.pdbx_seq_one_letter_code
_entity_poly.pdbx_strand_id
1 'polypeptide(L)'
;QRSLVGSEMCIRDSYKGERGNKPYPLETMLRLYLLQNLYDLSDEATAAEAIDSRAFSDFCGVDSSNQVPNGDTIGRFRNLLVKNGLQEKLFAQVVTALTEQGLILKKGTIVDSTIISAPSSTKNKEKKRDPDAHQVKKGNTWHFGYKAHVGVDKDSGLVHTVEATPANVHDVTQTSSLLTGEEDVVYGDSGYLGAGNREDAIVRNK
;
A
#
# COMPACT_ATOMS: atom_id res chain seq x y z
N GLN A 1 -17.63 11.51 -6.82
CA GLN A 1 -18.17 10.23 -7.35
C GLN A 1 -17.63 9.84 -8.75
N ARG A 2 -17.02 10.72 -9.53
CA ARG A 2 -16.50 10.39 -10.87
C ARG A 2 -15.11 9.75 -10.91
N SER A 3 -14.28 9.91 -9.88
CA SER A 3 -12.89 9.44 -9.85
C SER A 3 -12.74 7.92 -9.60
N LEU A 4 -13.67 7.29 -8.88
CA LEU A 4 -13.62 5.85 -8.59
C LEU A 4 -14.08 4.95 -9.75
N VAL A 5 -14.75 5.50 -10.76
CA VAL A 5 -15.38 4.73 -11.85
C VAL A 5 -14.35 3.96 -12.71
N GLY A 6 -13.15 4.49 -12.89
CA GLY A 6 -12.14 3.85 -13.74
C GLY A 6 -11.53 2.58 -13.14
N SER A 7 -11.24 2.58 -11.83
CA SER A 7 -10.67 1.40 -11.14
C SER A 7 -11.72 0.34 -10.84
N GLU A 8 -12.96 0.76 -10.51
CA GLU A 8 -14.06 -0.19 -10.35
C GLU A 8 -14.28 -1.00 -11.63
N MET A 9 -14.14 -0.38 -12.80
CA MET A 9 -14.28 -1.07 -14.09
C MET A 9 -13.16 -2.09 -14.31
N CYS A 10 -11.90 -1.72 -14.01
CA CYS A 10 -10.77 -2.65 -14.12
C CYS A 10 -10.86 -3.81 -13.10
N ILE A 11 -11.28 -3.52 -11.85
CA ILE A 11 -11.47 -4.55 -10.83
C ILE A 11 -12.63 -5.47 -11.22
N ARG A 12 -13.74 -4.90 -11.66
CA ARG A 12 -14.93 -5.65 -12.08
C ARG A 12 -14.63 -6.60 -13.23
N ASP A 13 -13.81 -6.21 -14.19
CA ASP A 13 -13.42 -7.06 -15.32
C ASP A 13 -12.52 -8.22 -14.87
N SER A 14 -11.65 -7.99 -13.90
CA SER A 14 -10.79 -9.02 -13.31
C SER A 14 -11.52 -9.94 -12.32
N TYR A 15 -12.67 -9.51 -11.78
CA TYR A 15 -13.43 -10.19 -10.73
C TYR A 15 -14.57 -11.06 -11.25
N LYS A 16 -14.74 -11.18 -12.56
CA LYS A 16 -15.78 -12.03 -13.17
C LYS A 16 -15.47 -13.51 -12.98
N GLY A 17 -16.34 -14.21 -12.25
CA GLY A 17 -16.33 -15.67 -12.21
C GLY A 17 -17.05 -16.25 -13.43
N GLU A 18 -16.34 -16.98 -14.30
CA GLU A 18 -16.95 -17.62 -15.48
C GLU A 18 -17.65 -18.95 -15.14
N ARG A 19 -17.30 -19.58 -14.01
CA ARG A 19 -17.87 -20.87 -13.55
C ARG A 19 -17.93 -20.92 -12.03
N GLY A 20 -19.01 -21.51 -11.47
CA GLY A 20 -19.16 -21.76 -10.04
C GLY A 20 -20.15 -20.82 -9.36
N ASN A 21 -20.00 -20.65 -8.03
CA ASN A 21 -20.84 -19.76 -7.24
C ASN A 21 -20.67 -18.31 -7.68
N LYS A 22 -21.74 -17.54 -7.63
CA LYS A 22 -21.68 -16.09 -7.89
C LYS A 22 -20.67 -15.45 -6.96
N PRO A 23 -19.79 -14.58 -7.49
CA PRO A 23 -18.87 -13.83 -6.63
C PRO A 23 -19.64 -12.91 -5.69
N TYR A 24 -19.08 -12.65 -4.51
CA TYR A 24 -19.62 -11.64 -3.61
C TYR A 24 -19.64 -10.26 -4.28
N PRO A 25 -20.52 -9.33 -3.84
CA PRO A 25 -20.54 -7.99 -4.40
C PRO A 25 -19.16 -7.34 -4.30
N LEU A 26 -18.70 -6.73 -5.38
CA LEU A 26 -17.36 -6.10 -5.42
C LEU A 26 -17.22 -5.03 -4.34
N GLU A 27 -18.26 -4.25 -4.12
CA GLU A 27 -18.27 -3.19 -3.09
C GLU A 27 -18.05 -3.78 -1.69
N THR A 28 -18.73 -4.86 -1.35
CA THR A 28 -18.53 -5.58 -0.07
C THR A 28 -17.08 -6.05 0.06
N MET A 29 -16.51 -6.65 -0.98
CA MET A 29 -15.12 -7.13 -0.97
C MET A 29 -14.10 -5.99 -0.82
N LEU A 30 -14.33 -4.85 -1.47
CA LEU A 30 -13.47 -3.67 -1.33
C LEU A 30 -13.57 -3.05 0.06
N ARG A 31 -14.77 -2.99 0.65
CA ARG A 31 -14.99 -2.49 2.00
C ARG A 31 -14.33 -3.39 3.04
N LEU A 32 -14.44 -4.72 2.90
CA LEU A 32 -13.72 -5.68 3.74
C LEU A 32 -12.20 -5.50 3.62
N TYR A 33 -11.68 -5.36 2.40
CA TYR A 33 -10.27 -5.11 2.16
C TYR A 33 -9.79 -3.80 2.81
N LEU A 34 -10.60 -2.74 2.76
CA LEU A 34 -10.29 -1.47 3.43
C LEU A 34 -10.23 -1.66 4.95
N LEU A 35 -11.24 -2.30 5.57
CA LEU A 35 -11.24 -2.58 7.01
C LEU A 35 -10.06 -3.47 7.42
N GLN A 36 -9.73 -4.48 6.61
CA GLN A 36 -8.58 -5.35 6.85
C GLN A 36 -7.29 -4.54 7.01
N ASN A 37 -7.06 -3.57 6.11
CA ASN A 37 -5.87 -2.73 6.17
C ASN A 37 -5.92 -1.67 7.28
N LEU A 38 -7.08 -1.07 7.54
CA LEU A 38 -7.23 -0.04 8.58
C LEU A 38 -7.04 -0.59 10.00
N TYR A 39 -7.43 -1.85 10.23
CA TYR A 39 -7.38 -2.48 11.55
C TYR A 39 -6.30 -3.56 11.66
N ASP A 40 -5.46 -3.72 10.64
CA ASP A 40 -4.36 -4.72 10.57
C ASP A 40 -4.85 -6.14 10.88
N LEU A 41 -5.95 -6.54 10.24
CA LEU A 41 -6.59 -7.82 10.46
C LEU A 41 -6.07 -8.90 9.51
N SER A 42 -5.97 -10.13 10.00
CA SER A 42 -5.79 -11.29 9.12
C SER A 42 -7.05 -11.57 8.29
N ASP A 43 -6.93 -12.39 7.24
CA ASP A 43 -8.08 -12.75 6.39
C ASP A 43 -9.21 -13.37 7.25
N GLU A 44 -8.87 -14.25 8.19
CA GLU A 44 -9.84 -14.89 9.08
C GLU A 44 -10.43 -13.93 10.12
N ALA A 45 -9.59 -13.04 10.69
CA ALA A 45 -10.06 -12.04 11.64
C ALA A 45 -11.01 -11.04 10.97
N THR A 46 -10.75 -10.66 9.72
CA THR A 46 -11.64 -9.77 8.94
C THR A 46 -13.02 -10.40 8.77
N ALA A 47 -13.09 -11.69 8.44
CA ALA A 47 -14.35 -12.41 8.33
C ALA A 47 -15.09 -12.47 9.68
N ALA A 48 -14.37 -12.78 10.78
CA ALA A 48 -14.93 -12.84 12.12
C ALA A 48 -15.48 -11.48 12.57
N GLU A 49 -14.71 -10.40 12.44
CA GLU A 49 -15.14 -9.05 12.79
C GLU A 49 -16.35 -8.58 11.96
N ALA A 50 -16.43 -8.95 10.69
CA ALA A 50 -17.58 -8.63 9.85
C ALA A 50 -18.86 -9.38 10.29
N ILE A 51 -18.74 -10.49 11.02
CA ILE A 51 -19.87 -11.22 11.63
C ILE A 51 -20.23 -10.64 13.00
N ASP A 52 -19.22 -10.39 13.83
CA ASP A 52 -19.41 -10.06 15.25
C ASP A 52 -19.67 -8.56 15.48
N SER A 53 -19.10 -7.70 14.64
CA SER A 53 -19.25 -6.24 14.78
C SER A 53 -20.36 -5.70 13.90
N ARG A 54 -21.39 -5.12 14.54
CA ARG A 54 -22.47 -4.44 13.85
C ARG A 54 -21.96 -3.30 12.95
N ALA A 55 -20.98 -2.54 13.43
CA ALA A 55 -20.40 -1.43 12.66
C ALA A 55 -19.69 -1.93 11.38
N PHE A 56 -18.99 -3.07 11.45
CA PHE A 56 -18.36 -3.68 10.29
C PHE A 56 -19.42 -4.21 9.31
N SER A 57 -20.43 -4.92 9.81
CA SER A 57 -21.55 -5.42 8.99
C SER A 57 -22.23 -4.30 8.22
N ASP A 58 -22.61 -3.24 8.92
CA ASP A 58 -23.30 -2.07 8.34
C ASP A 58 -22.40 -1.37 7.30
N PHE A 59 -21.11 -1.19 7.60
CA PHE A 59 -20.15 -0.61 6.65
C PHE A 59 -19.96 -1.47 5.40
N CYS A 60 -19.88 -2.79 5.56
CA CYS A 60 -19.70 -3.72 4.44
C CYS A 60 -20.99 -3.99 3.65
N GLY A 61 -22.13 -3.54 4.15
CA GLY A 61 -23.45 -3.76 3.53
C GLY A 61 -23.85 -5.24 3.57
N VAL A 62 -23.60 -5.92 4.71
CA VAL A 62 -23.98 -7.31 4.96
C VAL A 62 -25.02 -7.36 6.08
N ASP A 63 -26.14 -8.01 5.84
CA ASP A 63 -27.26 -8.09 6.78
C ASP A 63 -27.25 -9.39 7.61
N SER A 64 -26.48 -10.36 7.20
CA SER A 64 -26.39 -11.65 7.86
C SER A 64 -25.02 -12.31 7.70
N SER A 65 -24.67 -13.21 8.64
CA SER A 65 -23.41 -13.95 8.62
C SER A 65 -23.21 -14.78 7.33
N ASN A 66 -24.29 -15.23 6.70
CA ASN A 66 -24.23 -16.00 5.45
C ASN A 66 -23.79 -15.15 4.24
N GLN A 67 -23.83 -13.84 4.36
CA GLN A 67 -23.37 -12.89 3.32
C GLN A 67 -21.91 -12.48 3.50
N VAL A 68 -21.29 -12.85 4.62
CA VAL A 68 -19.89 -12.57 4.90
C VAL A 68 -19.01 -13.62 4.22
N PRO A 69 -18.04 -13.20 3.37
CA PRO A 69 -17.05 -14.13 2.80
C PRO A 69 -16.19 -14.73 3.91
N ASN A 70 -15.79 -15.99 3.76
CA ASN A 70 -14.78 -16.59 4.62
C ASN A 70 -13.37 -16.02 4.33
N GLY A 71 -12.42 -16.26 5.24
CA GLY A 71 -11.05 -15.78 5.15
C GLY A 71 -10.36 -16.19 3.84
N ASP A 72 -10.56 -17.44 3.37
CA ASP A 72 -10.03 -17.91 2.07
C ASP A 72 -10.51 -17.04 0.90
N THR A 73 -11.77 -16.62 0.91
CA THR A 73 -12.33 -15.77 -0.16
C THR A 73 -11.75 -14.37 -0.09
N ILE A 74 -11.58 -13.82 1.11
CA ILE A 74 -10.92 -12.52 1.34
C ILE A 74 -9.47 -12.58 0.85
N GLY A 75 -8.72 -13.62 1.21
CA GLY A 75 -7.36 -13.83 0.75
C GLY A 75 -7.23 -13.97 -0.77
N ARG A 76 -8.14 -14.70 -1.42
CA ARG A 76 -8.19 -14.79 -2.89
C ARG A 76 -8.44 -13.43 -3.54
N PHE A 77 -9.33 -12.63 -2.97
CA PHE A 77 -9.60 -11.27 -3.47
C PHE A 77 -8.37 -10.38 -3.33
N ARG A 78 -7.70 -10.37 -2.18
CA ARG A 78 -6.44 -9.65 -1.97
C ARG A 78 -5.38 -10.07 -2.99
N ASN A 79 -5.19 -11.38 -3.19
CA ASN A 79 -4.25 -11.91 -4.19
C ASN A 79 -4.61 -11.51 -5.62
N LEU A 80 -5.89 -11.40 -5.94
CA LEU A 80 -6.36 -10.90 -7.23
C LEU A 80 -5.97 -9.44 -7.43
N LEU A 81 -6.14 -8.59 -6.39
CA LEU A 81 -5.72 -7.18 -6.44
C LEU A 81 -4.21 -7.06 -6.68
N VAL A 82 -3.39 -7.83 -5.93
CA VAL A 82 -1.93 -7.87 -6.08
C VAL A 82 -1.54 -8.30 -7.50
N LYS A 83 -2.05 -9.44 -7.95
CA LYS A 83 -1.72 -10.03 -9.26
C LYS A 83 -1.98 -9.09 -10.44
N ASN A 84 -2.98 -8.22 -10.32
CA ASN A 84 -3.38 -7.30 -11.38
C ASN A 84 -2.88 -5.86 -11.15
N GLY A 85 -2.02 -5.61 -10.18
CA GLY A 85 -1.50 -4.25 -9.87
C GLY A 85 -2.63 -3.26 -9.54
N LEU A 86 -3.68 -3.74 -8.85
CA LEU A 86 -4.85 -2.91 -8.57
C LEU A 86 -4.71 -2.14 -7.26
N GLN A 87 -3.78 -2.55 -6.39
CA GLN A 87 -3.50 -1.87 -5.14
C GLN A 87 -2.89 -0.49 -5.39
N GLU A 88 -1.90 -0.40 -6.28
CA GLU A 88 -1.28 0.85 -6.68
C GLU A 88 -2.29 1.79 -7.35
N LYS A 89 -3.18 1.26 -8.17
CA LYS A 89 -4.26 2.05 -8.80
C LYS A 89 -5.25 2.59 -7.77
N LEU A 90 -5.63 1.78 -6.79
CA LEU A 90 -6.50 2.21 -5.69
C LEU A 90 -5.83 3.31 -4.86
N PHE A 91 -4.56 3.13 -4.51
CA PHE A 91 -3.79 4.14 -3.79
C PHE A 91 -3.71 5.46 -4.57
N ALA A 92 -3.33 5.40 -5.86
CA ALA A 92 -3.25 6.57 -6.71
C ALA A 92 -4.59 7.34 -6.80
N GLN A 93 -5.72 6.62 -6.83
CA GLN A 93 -7.04 7.26 -6.84
C GLN A 93 -7.39 7.93 -5.52
N VAL A 94 -7.06 7.30 -4.39
CA VAL A 94 -7.23 7.93 -3.07
C VAL A 94 -6.41 9.21 -2.99
N VAL A 95 -5.13 9.17 -3.39
CA VAL A 95 -4.26 10.35 -3.42
C VAL A 95 -4.84 11.45 -4.34
N THR A 96 -5.35 11.09 -5.52
CA THR A 96 -5.99 12.03 -6.43
C THR A 96 -7.21 12.69 -5.79
N ALA A 97 -8.10 11.90 -5.18
CA ALA A 97 -9.30 12.41 -4.52
C ALA A 97 -8.97 13.35 -3.35
N LEU A 98 -7.94 13.02 -2.56
CA LEU A 98 -7.49 13.86 -1.44
C LEU A 98 -6.84 15.17 -1.96
N THR A 99 -6.10 15.09 -3.06
CA THR A 99 -5.51 16.28 -3.71
C THR A 99 -6.60 17.21 -4.26
N GLU A 100 -7.61 16.67 -4.95
CA GLU A 100 -8.77 17.44 -5.46
C GLU A 100 -9.58 18.11 -4.36
N GLN A 101 -9.61 17.51 -3.16
CA GLN A 101 -10.24 18.09 -1.96
C GLN A 101 -9.34 19.11 -1.24
N GLY A 102 -8.11 19.34 -1.71
CA GLY A 102 -7.15 20.25 -1.10
C GLY A 102 -6.56 19.74 0.23
N LEU A 103 -6.64 18.44 0.49
CA LEU A 103 -6.07 17.82 1.70
C LEU A 103 -4.60 17.46 1.52
N ILE A 104 -4.15 17.24 0.29
CA ILE A 104 -2.73 17.07 -0.08
C ILE A 104 -2.35 18.27 -0.94
N LEU A 105 -1.45 19.12 -0.41
CA LEU A 105 -1.06 20.37 -1.05
C LEU A 105 0.17 20.25 -1.93
N LYS A 106 1.02 19.24 -1.69
CA LYS A 106 2.27 18.96 -2.43
C LYS A 106 3.29 20.11 -2.45
N LYS A 107 3.15 21.08 -1.53
CA LYS A 107 4.07 22.23 -1.41
C LYS A 107 5.33 21.92 -0.63
N GLY A 108 5.27 20.92 0.23
CA GLY A 108 6.39 20.41 0.99
C GLY A 108 6.23 18.91 1.21
N THR A 109 7.31 18.15 0.98
CA THR A 109 7.31 16.71 1.15
C THR A 109 8.34 16.30 2.20
N ILE A 110 7.89 15.46 3.13
CA ILE A 110 8.77 14.75 4.07
C ILE A 110 9.06 13.38 3.46
N VAL A 111 10.34 13.04 3.31
CA VAL A 111 10.78 11.74 2.82
C VAL A 111 11.36 10.91 3.96
N ASP A 112 10.97 9.65 4.05
CA ASP A 112 11.46 8.69 5.04
C ASP A 112 11.42 7.27 4.49
N SER A 113 12.08 6.34 5.19
CA SER A 113 12.05 4.92 4.86
C SER A 113 11.87 4.04 6.08
N THR A 114 11.12 2.97 5.91
CA THR A 114 10.98 1.93 6.94
C THR A 114 11.40 0.57 6.40
N ILE A 115 11.96 -0.28 7.27
CA ILE A 115 12.38 -1.63 6.91
C ILE A 115 11.18 -2.58 7.08
N ILE A 116 10.88 -3.33 6.02
CA ILE A 116 9.91 -4.42 6.03
C ILE A 116 10.68 -5.74 6.05
N SER A 117 10.58 -6.47 7.16
CA SER A 117 11.29 -7.74 7.32
C SER A 117 10.64 -8.84 6.50
N ALA A 118 11.45 -9.57 5.74
CA ALA A 118 11.06 -10.78 5.05
C ALA A 118 11.48 -12.02 5.85
N PRO A 119 10.79 -13.17 5.69
CA PRO A 119 11.20 -14.41 6.33
C PRO A 119 12.61 -14.82 5.92
N SER A 120 13.53 -14.88 6.87
CA SER A 120 14.93 -15.30 6.62
C SER A 120 15.10 -16.82 6.60
N SER A 121 14.06 -17.58 6.94
CA SER A 121 14.09 -19.04 7.02
C SER A 121 14.08 -19.69 5.64
N THR A 122 14.90 -20.73 5.49
CA THR A 122 14.91 -21.62 4.31
C THR A 122 14.05 -22.88 4.51
N LYS A 123 13.24 -22.94 5.58
CA LYS A 123 12.37 -24.09 5.89
C LYS A 123 11.04 -24.10 5.08
N ASN A 124 10.95 -23.30 4.03
CA ASN A 124 9.82 -23.31 3.10
C ASN A 124 9.94 -24.47 2.10
N LYS A 125 8.88 -24.68 1.30
CA LYS A 125 8.80 -25.75 0.29
C LYS A 125 9.96 -25.70 -0.73
N GLU A 126 10.41 -24.50 -1.07
CA GLU A 126 11.47 -24.27 -2.06
C GLU A 126 12.88 -24.27 -1.46
N LYS A 127 12.99 -24.34 -0.12
CA LYS A 127 14.26 -24.29 0.63
C LYS A 127 15.15 -23.09 0.25
N LYS A 128 14.53 -21.97 -0.13
CA LYS A 128 15.19 -20.74 -0.56
C LYS A 128 14.64 -19.54 0.20
N ARG A 129 15.48 -18.54 0.39
CA ARG A 129 15.03 -17.20 0.80
C ARG A 129 14.43 -16.49 -0.41
N ASP A 130 13.67 -15.44 -0.14
CA ASP A 130 13.20 -14.53 -1.17
C ASP A 130 14.40 -13.92 -1.93
N PRO A 131 14.52 -14.14 -3.25
CA PRO A 131 15.68 -13.69 -4.04
C PRO A 131 15.75 -12.17 -4.17
N ASP A 132 14.61 -11.47 -4.05
CA ASP A 132 14.53 -10.03 -4.21
C ASP A 132 14.78 -9.29 -2.89
N ALA A 133 14.68 -9.99 -1.75
CA ALA A 133 14.97 -9.42 -0.44
C ALA A 133 16.47 -9.40 -0.14
N HIS A 134 16.97 -8.30 0.44
CA HIS A 134 18.39 -8.12 0.75
C HIS A 134 18.60 -7.76 2.23
N GLN A 135 19.85 -7.86 2.66
CA GLN A 135 20.25 -7.52 4.02
C GLN A 135 20.66 -6.04 4.13
N VAL A 136 20.29 -5.43 5.22
CA VAL A 136 20.75 -4.08 5.62
C VAL A 136 21.08 -4.09 7.10
N LYS A 137 22.10 -3.32 7.49
CA LYS A 137 22.46 -3.11 8.89
C LYS A 137 21.90 -1.76 9.36
N LYS A 138 21.06 -1.78 10.41
CA LYS A 138 20.60 -0.56 11.09
C LYS A 138 21.08 -0.59 12.54
N GLY A 139 21.94 0.34 12.90
CA GLY A 139 22.66 0.27 14.18
C GLY A 139 23.51 -1.01 14.28
N ASN A 140 23.26 -1.81 15.31
CA ASN A 140 23.95 -3.10 15.52
C ASN A 140 23.14 -4.32 15.02
N THR A 141 21.97 -4.12 14.42
CA THR A 141 21.07 -5.20 14.02
C THR A 141 21.05 -5.36 12.50
N TRP A 142 21.12 -6.61 12.05
CA TRP A 142 20.94 -6.97 10.66
C TRP A 142 19.46 -7.29 10.38
N HIS A 143 18.92 -6.69 9.33
CA HIS A 143 17.58 -6.95 8.84
C HIS A 143 17.66 -7.56 7.45
N PHE A 144 16.79 -8.51 7.15
CA PHE A 144 16.63 -9.10 5.83
C PHE A 144 15.23 -8.80 5.31
N GLY A 145 15.12 -8.20 4.14
CA GLY A 145 13.82 -7.82 3.58
C GLY A 145 13.91 -6.68 2.59
N TYR A 146 12.98 -5.77 2.72
CA TYR A 146 12.74 -4.63 1.85
C TYR A 146 12.76 -3.32 2.64
N LYS A 147 12.78 -2.21 1.92
CA LYS A 147 12.43 -0.89 2.44
C LYS A 147 11.20 -0.38 1.74
N ALA A 148 10.30 0.23 2.50
CA ALA A 148 9.27 1.11 1.97
C ALA A 148 9.73 2.54 2.16
N HIS A 149 9.92 3.25 1.06
CA HIS A 149 10.21 4.68 1.04
C HIS A 149 8.90 5.42 0.85
N VAL A 150 8.68 6.48 1.60
CA VAL A 150 7.42 7.24 1.60
C VAL A 150 7.68 8.72 1.37
N GLY A 151 6.82 9.32 0.55
CA GLY A 151 6.67 10.76 0.42
C GLY A 151 5.39 11.20 1.11
N VAL A 152 5.51 12.10 2.08
CA VAL A 152 4.43 12.55 2.96
C VAL A 152 4.23 14.05 2.80
N ASP A 153 3.00 14.48 2.57
CA ASP A 153 2.67 15.91 2.53
C ASP A 153 2.91 16.53 3.91
N LYS A 154 3.74 17.56 3.95
CA LYS A 154 4.20 18.22 5.18
C LYS A 154 3.05 18.79 6.03
N ASP A 155 2.04 19.32 5.38
CA ASP A 155 0.97 20.07 6.04
C ASP A 155 -0.15 19.15 6.56
N SER A 156 -0.50 18.13 5.78
CA SER A 156 -1.56 17.18 6.15
C SER A 156 -1.05 15.91 6.85
N GLY A 157 0.23 15.56 6.69
CA GLY A 157 0.77 14.29 7.17
C GLY A 157 0.29 13.08 6.35
N LEU A 158 -0.33 13.30 5.19
CA LEU A 158 -0.84 12.22 4.33
C LEU A 158 0.24 11.72 3.38
N VAL A 159 0.34 10.41 3.25
CA VAL A 159 1.25 9.77 2.30
C VAL A 159 0.70 9.94 0.89
N HIS A 160 1.53 10.47 -0.01
CA HIS A 160 1.17 10.64 -1.42
C HIS A 160 2.00 9.78 -2.38
N THR A 161 3.16 9.29 -1.94
CA THR A 161 4.02 8.41 -2.75
C THR A 161 4.59 7.30 -1.89
N VAL A 162 4.66 6.10 -2.43
CA VAL A 162 5.28 4.93 -1.80
C VAL A 162 6.09 4.18 -2.84
N GLU A 163 7.35 3.88 -2.51
CA GLU A 163 8.24 3.05 -3.32
C GLU A 163 8.81 1.90 -2.48
N ALA A 164 8.81 0.71 -3.04
CA ALA A 164 9.37 -0.46 -2.38
C ALA A 164 10.69 -0.88 -3.07
N THR A 165 11.74 -1.07 -2.29
CA THR A 165 13.05 -1.52 -2.79
C THR A 165 13.61 -2.65 -1.92
N PRO A 166 14.58 -3.44 -2.42
CA PRO A 166 15.40 -4.29 -1.56
C PRO A 166 16.05 -3.47 -0.44
N ALA A 167 16.18 -4.06 0.76
CA ALA A 167 16.62 -3.31 1.94
C ALA A 167 18.03 -2.69 1.83
N ASN A 168 18.88 -3.17 0.92
CA ASN A 168 20.24 -2.65 0.70
C ASN A 168 20.30 -1.39 -0.18
N VAL A 169 19.17 -0.94 -0.75
CA VAL A 169 19.12 0.28 -1.53
C VAL A 169 19.25 1.50 -0.60
N HIS A 170 20.06 2.48 -1.00
CA HIS A 170 20.28 3.69 -0.20
C HIS A 170 19.10 4.66 -0.33
N ASP A 171 18.63 5.22 0.79
CA ASP A 171 17.45 6.08 0.85
C ASP A 171 17.57 7.31 -0.05
N VAL A 172 18.76 7.93 -0.09
CA VAL A 172 19.04 9.09 -0.94
C VAL A 172 18.81 8.83 -2.43
N THR A 173 18.92 7.56 -2.89
CA THR A 173 18.71 7.23 -4.31
C THR A 173 17.24 7.21 -4.70
N GLN A 174 16.34 7.13 -3.73
CA GLN A 174 14.90 7.10 -3.95
C GLN A 174 14.23 8.47 -3.80
N THR A 175 14.99 9.50 -3.44
CA THR A 175 14.43 10.84 -3.20
C THR A 175 13.61 11.33 -4.39
N SER A 176 14.14 11.23 -5.60
CA SER A 176 13.48 11.75 -6.81
C SER A 176 12.18 11.03 -7.14
N SER A 177 12.08 9.71 -6.86
CA SER A 177 10.84 8.94 -7.08
C SER A 177 9.74 9.27 -6.07
N LEU A 178 10.11 9.82 -4.91
CA LEU A 178 9.16 10.19 -3.85
C LEU A 178 8.58 11.60 -4.02
N LEU A 179 9.15 12.40 -4.92
CA LEU A 179 8.75 13.78 -5.15
C LEU A 179 7.83 13.92 -6.35
N THR A 180 6.93 14.88 -6.29
CA THR A 180 6.01 15.23 -7.38
C THR A 180 6.61 16.25 -8.35
N GLY A 181 7.66 16.98 -7.92
CA GLY A 181 8.28 18.09 -8.65
C GLY A 181 7.64 19.45 -8.39
N GLU A 182 6.54 19.49 -7.66
CA GLU A 182 5.80 20.72 -7.32
C GLU A 182 6.19 21.28 -5.95
N GLU A 183 7.08 20.59 -5.22
CA GLU A 183 7.48 20.94 -3.86
C GLU A 183 8.34 22.21 -3.81
N ASP A 184 7.99 23.12 -2.90
CA ASP A 184 8.83 24.28 -2.52
C ASP A 184 9.97 23.87 -1.60
N VAL A 185 9.77 22.81 -0.79
CA VAL A 185 10.72 22.34 0.22
C VAL A 185 10.60 20.82 0.43
N VAL A 186 11.74 20.17 0.66
CA VAL A 186 11.83 18.73 0.97
C VAL A 186 12.54 18.56 2.31
N TYR A 187 11.96 17.75 3.18
CA TYR A 187 12.51 17.39 4.47
C TYR A 187 12.89 15.90 4.47
N GLY A 188 14.07 15.59 4.97
CA GLY A 188 14.54 14.22 5.15
C GLY A 188 15.53 14.15 6.31
N ASP A 189 15.77 12.94 6.79
CA ASP A 189 16.81 12.70 7.79
C ASP A 189 18.23 12.71 7.17
N SER A 190 19.24 12.40 7.99
CA SER A 190 20.63 12.33 7.51
C SER A 190 20.90 11.31 6.42
N GLY A 191 20.04 10.32 6.23
CA GLY A 191 20.10 9.33 5.16
C GLY A 191 19.85 9.92 3.76
N TYR A 192 19.27 11.12 3.70
CA TYR A 192 18.96 11.85 2.46
C TYR A 192 19.94 12.99 2.15
N LEU A 193 21.02 13.12 2.92
CA LEU A 193 22.04 14.15 2.68
C LEU A 193 22.64 14.02 1.27
N GLY A 194 22.70 15.16 0.55
CA GLY A 194 23.23 15.21 -0.81
C GLY A 194 22.21 14.88 -1.91
N ALA A 195 20.94 14.62 -1.57
CA ALA A 195 19.89 14.35 -2.57
C ALA A 195 19.81 15.44 -3.66
N GLY A 196 19.88 16.73 -3.29
CA GLY A 196 19.82 17.85 -4.23
C GLY A 196 21.04 17.99 -5.18
N ASN A 197 22.15 17.30 -4.88
CA ASN A 197 23.36 17.32 -5.70
C ASN A 197 23.43 16.17 -6.71
N ARG A 198 22.47 15.27 -6.70
CA ARG A 198 22.43 14.13 -7.61
C ARG A 198 22.02 14.57 -9.02
N GLU A 199 22.46 13.83 -10.04
CA GLU A 199 22.10 14.09 -11.44
C GLU A 199 20.60 13.94 -11.69
N ASP A 200 19.95 13.01 -10.96
CA ASP A 200 18.52 12.71 -11.03
C ASP A 200 17.65 13.60 -10.10
N ALA A 201 18.25 14.61 -9.45
CA ALA A 201 17.51 15.46 -8.53
C ALA A 201 16.45 16.31 -9.24
N ILE A 202 15.17 16.07 -8.94
CA ILE A 202 14.03 16.87 -9.40
C ILE A 202 14.06 18.26 -8.75
N VAL A 203 14.45 18.30 -7.46
CA VAL A 203 14.51 19.51 -6.64
C VAL A 203 15.97 19.81 -6.35
N ARG A 204 16.55 20.78 -7.06
CA ARG A 204 17.91 21.26 -6.81
C ARG A 204 17.86 22.45 -5.87
N ASN A 205 18.51 22.34 -4.69
CA ASN A 205 18.69 23.43 -3.73
C ASN A 205 17.37 24.01 -3.16
N LYS A 206 16.40 23.19 -2.86
CA LYS A 206 15.16 23.59 -2.18
C LYS A 206 15.08 23.13 -0.75
#